data_62bc7546f4aab3bb71d7d364f1a90502
#
_entry.id   62bc7546f4aab3bb71d7d364f1a90502
#
_cell.length_a   1.000
_cell.length_b   1.000
_cell.length_c   1.000
_cell.angle_alpha   90.00
_cell.angle_beta   90.00
_cell.angle_gamma   90.00
#
_symmetry.space_group_name_H-M   'P 1'
#
loop_
_entity.id
_entity.type
_entity.pdbx_description
1 polymer ?
#
loop_
_entity_poly.entity_id
_entity_poly.type
_entity_poly.pdbx_seq_one_letter_code
_entity_poly.pdbx_strand_id
1 'polypeptide(L)'
;MNPTSNKSDFEELTTSLKDLAYSYLEKYSPSKQQLKVFLLKKYLTKIKGTTSKKEVSLIIDEIVNNLEKKRIINDELYSDSKARMFLKRGYSLNKINQSLRIKGIEDKFIKQSIEKIKEDKIEPDFVSALKLCKRRRIGPLRPTANREIFYKKDMGILARGGFSFELSKRV
;
A
#
# COMPACT_ATOMS: atom_id res chain seq x y z
N MET A 1 -1.29 -26.18 -37.31
CA MET A 1 -1.73 -25.44 -36.08
C MET A 1 -2.73 -24.40 -36.54
N ASN A 2 -4.01 -24.51 -36.12
CA ASN A 2 -5.08 -23.63 -36.63
C ASN A 2 -5.00 -22.24 -35.96
N PRO A 3 -4.92 -21.14 -36.73
CA PRO A 3 -4.85 -19.79 -36.18
C PRO A 3 -6.14 -19.34 -35.43
N THR A 4 -7.25 -20.03 -35.66
CA THR A 4 -8.55 -19.74 -35.00
C THR A 4 -8.64 -20.22 -33.56
N SER A 5 -7.94 -21.30 -33.17
CA SER A 5 -7.91 -21.79 -31.77
C SER A 5 -7.21 -20.81 -30.84
N ASN A 6 -6.11 -20.20 -31.28
CA ASN A 6 -5.31 -19.29 -30.46
C ASN A 6 -6.04 -17.97 -30.09
N LYS A 7 -6.93 -17.49 -30.96
CA LYS A 7 -7.69 -16.25 -30.77
C LYS A 7 -8.82 -16.46 -29.74
N SER A 8 -9.51 -17.61 -29.85
CA SER A 8 -10.57 -17.98 -28.89
C SER A 8 -10.03 -18.14 -27.48
N ASP A 9 -8.89 -18.84 -27.32
CA ASP A 9 -8.24 -19.06 -25.99
C ASP A 9 -7.77 -17.74 -25.35
N PHE A 10 -7.30 -16.78 -26.18
CA PHE A 10 -6.88 -15.46 -25.70
C PHE A 10 -8.08 -14.60 -25.24
N GLU A 11 -9.19 -14.63 -25.96
CA GLU A 11 -10.42 -13.92 -25.60
C GLU A 11 -11.04 -14.48 -24.32
N GLU A 12 -11.07 -15.79 -24.14
CA GLU A 12 -11.54 -16.47 -22.94
C GLU A 12 -10.68 -16.15 -21.72
N LEU A 13 -9.34 -16.17 -21.88
CA LEU A 13 -8.41 -15.77 -20.82
C LEU A 13 -8.63 -14.32 -20.41
N THR A 14 -8.76 -13.43 -21.37
CA THR A 14 -8.99 -12.00 -21.11
C THR A 14 -10.29 -11.78 -20.35
N THR A 15 -11.36 -12.49 -20.70
CA THR A 15 -12.66 -12.43 -20.02
C THR A 15 -12.54 -12.94 -18.60
N SER A 16 -11.91 -14.10 -18.39
CA SER A 16 -11.69 -14.68 -17.04
C SER A 16 -10.88 -13.75 -16.14
N LEU A 17 -9.85 -13.08 -16.67
CA LEU A 17 -9.06 -12.11 -15.90
C LEU A 17 -9.85 -10.85 -15.57
N LYS A 18 -10.73 -10.37 -16.47
CA LYS A 18 -11.65 -9.25 -16.18
C LYS A 18 -12.63 -9.60 -15.07
N ASP A 19 -13.25 -10.76 -15.10
CA ASP A 19 -14.20 -11.21 -14.07
C ASP A 19 -13.52 -11.32 -12.70
N LEU A 20 -12.30 -11.85 -12.67
CA LEU A 20 -11.48 -11.87 -11.45
C LEU A 20 -11.13 -10.45 -10.95
N ALA A 21 -10.85 -9.52 -11.86
CA ALA A 21 -10.58 -8.13 -11.48
C ALA A 21 -11.81 -7.48 -10.85
N TYR A 22 -12.98 -7.60 -11.47
CA TYR A 22 -14.22 -7.05 -10.92
C TYR A 22 -14.60 -7.69 -9.59
N SER A 23 -14.55 -9.01 -9.46
CA SER A 23 -14.81 -9.71 -8.20
C SER A 23 -13.84 -9.29 -7.06
N TYR A 24 -12.61 -8.93 -7.40
CA TYR A 24 -11.65 -8.41 -6.44
C TYR A 24 -11.97 -6.97 -6.03
N LEU A 25 -12.35 -6.14 -6.99
CA LEU A 25 -12.71 -4.73 -6.78
C LEU A 25 -13.99 -4.55 -5.97
N GLU A 26 -14.96 -5.45 -6.08
CA GLU A 26 -16.17 -5.46 -5.24
C GLU A 26 -15.85 -5.58 -3.74
N LYS A 27 -14.76 -6.26 -3.39
CA LYS A 27 -14.38 -6.54 -2.00
C LYS A 27 -13.29 -5.63 -1.47
N TYR A 28 -12.45 -5.11 -2.36
CA TYR A 28 -11.24 -4.39 -1.99
C TYR A 28 -11.04 -3.16 -2.86
N SER A 29 -10.45 -2.12 -2.27
CA SER A 29 -9.97 -0.95 -3.01
C SER A 29 -8.44 -1.06 -3.15
N PRO A 30 -7.92 -1.79 -4.15
CA PRO A 30 -6.49 -1.99 -4.34
C PRO A 30 -5.84 -0.82 -5.06
N SER A 31 -4.50 -0.72 -4.95
CA SER A 31 -3.71 0.04 -5.94
C SER A 31 -3.62 -0.71 -7.27
N LYS A 32 -3.25 -0.01 -8.35
CA LYS A 32 -2.97 -0.63 -9.66
C LYS A 32 -2.02 -1.83 -9.52
N GLN A 33 -0.91 -1.63 -8.82
CA GLN A 33 0.09 -2.67 -8.63
C GLN A 33 -0.45 -3.87 -7.83
N GLN A 34 -1.26 -3.63 -6.82
CA GLN A 34 -1.88 -4.72 -6.04
C GLN A 34 -2.82 -5.56 -6.90
N LEU A 35 -3.61 -4.92 -7.77
CA LEU A 35 -4.48 -5.66 -8.70
C LEU A 35 -3.66 -6.46 -9.71
N LYS A 36 -2.60 -5.87 -10.30
CA LYS A 36 -1.70 -6.59 -11.23
C LYS A 36 -1.11 -7.85 -10.58
N VAL A 37 -0.56 -7.71 -9.38
CA VAL A 37 0.01 -8.83 -8.62
C VAL A 37 -1.04 -9.89 -8.30
N PHE A 38 -2.25 -9.49 -7.91
CA PHE A 38 -3.35 -10.41 -7.65
C PHE A 38 -3.73 -11.21 -8.90
N LEU A 39 -3.95 -10.55 -10.04
CA LEU A 39 -4.34 -11.21 -11.29
C LEU A 39 -3.25 -12.16 -11.79
N LEU A 40 -2.00 -11.73 -11.76
CA LEU A 40 -0.88 -12.58 -12.16
C LEU A 40 -0.77 -13.83 -11.26
N LYS A 41 -0.93 -13.66 -9.95
CA LYS A 41 -0.93 -14.79 -9.01
C LYS A 41 -2.09 -15.76 -9.29
N LYS A 42 -3.28 -15.24 -9.59
CA LYS A 42 -4.45 -16.07 -9.93
C LYS A 42 -4.24 -16.82 -11.23
N TYR A 43 -3.69 -16.18 -12.25
CA TYR A 43 -3.31 -16.86 -13.48
C TYR A 43 -2.37 -18.04 -13.23
N LEU A 44 -1.26 -17.80 -12.51
CA LEU A 44 -0.25 -18.82 -12.24
C LEU A 44 -0.76 -19.99 -11.38
N THR A 45 -1.75 -19.75 -10.51
CA THR A 45 -2.24 -20.78 -9.57
C THR A 45 -3.49 -21.52 -10.04
N LYS A 46 -4.40 -20.84 -10.75
CA LYS A 46 -5.72 -21.39 -11.09
C LYS A 46 -5.91 -21.68 -12.57
N ILE A 47 -5.49 -20.76 -13.44
CA ILE A 47 -5.81 -20.85 -14.87
C ILE A 47 -4.81 -21.80 -15.57
N LYS A 48 -3.52 -21.78 -15.18
CA LYS A 48 -2.46 -22.65 -15.74
C LYS A 48 -2.49 -22.79 -17.27
N GLY A 49 -2.79 -21.69 -17.95
CA GLY A 49 -2.88 -21.67 -19.42
C GLY A 49 -1.52 -21.83 -20.09
N THR A 50 -1.52 -22.12 -21.38
CA THR A 50 -0.34 -22.25 -22.24
C THR A 50 0.28 -20.90 -22.62
N THR A 51 -0.43 -19.79 -22.35
CA THR A 51 -0.02 -18.41 -22.66
C THR A 51 1.22 -18.03 -21.85
N SER A 52 2.20 -17.41 -22.49
CA SER A 52 3.43 -17.01 -21.82
C SER A 52 3.17 -15.95 -20.73
N LYS A 53 3.98 -15.95 -19.68
CA LYS A 53 3.88 -14.96 -18.60
C LYS A 53 3.96 -13.52 -19.13
N LYS A 54 4.70 -13.28 -20.20
CA LYS A 54 4.86 -11.97 -20.83
C LYS A 54 3.55 -11.50 -21.48
N GLU A 55 2.91 -12.36 -22.25
CA GLU A 55 1.61 -12.06 -22.89
C GLU A 55 0.51 -11.82 -21.84
N VAL A 56 0.46 -12.66 -20.81
CA VAL A 56 -0.49 -12.45 -19.69
C VAL A 56 -0.26 -11.13 -18.98
N SER A 57 1.00 -10.71 -18.80
CA SER A 57 1.30 -9.41 -18.21
C SER A 57 0.76 -8.25 -19.06
N LEU A 58 0.84 -8.36 -20.39
CA LEU A 58 0.29 -7.34 -21.30
C LEU A 58 -1.23 -7.27 -21.21
N ILE A 59 -1.92 -8.41 -21.14
CA ILE A 59 -3.39 -8.46 -20.95
C ILE A 59 -3.76 -7.79 -19.62
N ILE A 60 -3.06 -8.14 -18.55
CA ILE A 60 -3.30 -7.55 -17.20
C ILE A 60 -3.07 -6.05 -17.24
N ASP A 61 -2.01 -5.57 -17.89
CA ASP A 61 -1.71 -4.15 -18.02
C ASP A 61 -2.82 -3.42 -18.78
N GLU A 62 -3.35 -4.00 -19.84
CA GLU A 62 -4.48 -3.43 -20.58
C GLU A 62 -5.74 -3.36 -19.73
N ILE A 63 -6.08 -4.44 -19.00
CA ILE A 63 -7.24 -4.47 -18.09
C ILE A 63 -7.11 -3.36 -17.05
N VAL A 64 -5.97 -3.25 -16.38
CA VAL A 64 -5.73 -2.27 -15.32
C VAL A 64 -5.77 -0.83 -15.87
N ASN A 65 -5.19 -0.59 -17.04
CA ASN A 65 -5.23 0.73 -17.69
C ASN A 65 -6.67 1.13 -18.07
N ASN A 66 -7.49 0.19 -18.55
CA ASN A 66 -8.89 0.43 -18.83
C ASN A 66 -9.70 0.77 -17.56
N LEU A 67 -9.44 0.08 -16.47
CA LEU A 67 -10.07 0.35 -15.17
C LEU A 67 -9.65 1.72 -14.60
N GLU A 68 -8.40 2.13 -14.81
CA GLU A 68 -7.91 3.47 -14.44
C GLU A 68 -8.58 4.57 -15.29
N LYS A 69 -8.65 4.41 -16.62
CA LYS A 69 -9.35 5.35 -17.51
C LYS A 69 -10.81 5.53 -17.12
N LYS A 70 -11.47 4.47 -16.67
CA LYS A 70 -12.85 4.50 -16.14
C LYS A 70 -12.95 5.02 -14.70
N ARG A 71 -11.83 5.41 -14.06
CA ARG A 71 -11.73 5.86 -12.67
C ARG A 71 -12.24 4.84 -11.63
N ILE A 72 -12.32 3.57 -12.01
CA ILE A 72 -12.66 2.46 -11.09
C ILE A 72 -11.49 2.20 -10.13
N ILE A 73 -10.25 2.37 -10.62
CA ILE A 73 -9.03 2.38 -9.81
C ILE A 73 -8.44 3.78 -9.85
N ASN A 74 -8.03 4.29 -8.69
CA ASN A 74 -7.41 5.60 -8.57
C ASN A 74 -6.32 5.57 -7.51
N ASP A 75 -5.04 5.55 -7.93
CA ASP A 75 -3.89 5.48 -7.04
C ASP A 75 -3.69 6.77 -6.24
N GLU A 76 -4.16 7.93 -6.71
CA GLU A 76 -4.14 9.17 -5.95
C GLU A 76 -5.08 9.09 -4.72
N LEU A 77 -6.34 8.72 -4.95
CA LEU A 77 -7.31 8.53 -3.86
C LEU A 77 -6.87 7.40 -2.91
N TYR A 78 -6.31 6.32 -3.46
CA TYR A 78 -5.74 5.25 -2.67
C TYR A 78 -4.61 5.76 -1.76
N SER A 79 -3.67 6.54 -2.32
CA SER A 79 -2.55 7.13 -1.59
C SER A 79 -3.03 8.00 -0.44
N ASP A 80 -3.94 8.94 -0.70
CA ASP A 80 -4.50 9.85 0.31
C ASP A 80 -5.20 9.07 1.45
N SER A 81 -6.06 8.13 1.09
CA SER A 81 -6.79 7.32 2.08
C SER A 81 -5.84 6.48 2.95
N LYS A 82 -4.86 5.81 2.34
CA LYS A 82 -3.90 4.99 3.07
C LYS A 82 -2.93 5.81 3.90
N ALA A 83 -2.46 6.96 3.39
CA ALA A 83 -1.60 7.87 4.14
C ALA A 83 -2.29 8.34 5.43
N ARG A 84 -3.54 8.82 5.33
CA ARG A 84 -4.35 9.23 6.50
C ARG A 84 -4.61 8.06 7.46
N MET A 85 -4.88 6.87 6.95
CA MET A 85 -5.05 5.66 7.77
C MET A 85 -3.77 5.30 8.54
N PHE A 86 -2.62 5.32 7.88
CA PHE A 86 -1.32 5.04 8.52
C PHE A 86 -0.97 6.10 9.57
N LEU A 87 -1.23 7.39 9.29
CA LEU A 87 -1.04 8.47 10.25
C LEU A 87 -1.92 8.28 11.50
N LYS A 88 -3.20 7.89 11.32
CA LYS A 88 -4.09 7.55 12.44
C LYS A 88 -3.54 6.41 13.29
N ARG A 89 -2.84 5.45 12.66
CA ARG A 89 -2.17 4.34 13.34
C ARG A 89 -0.85 4.71 14.03
N GLY A 90 -0.41 5.97 13.91
CA GLY A 90 0.84 6.45 14.52
C GLY A 90 2.08 6.03 13.73
N TYR A 91 2.01 6.02 12.40
CA TYR A 91 3.19 5.88 11.53
C TYR A 91 3.76 7.27 11.25
N SER A 92 5.10 7.36 11.17
CA SER A 92 5.76 8.57 10.70
C SER A 92 5.52 8.80 9.20
N LEU A 93 5.71 10.04 8.73
CA LEU A 93 5.62 10.36 7.30
C LEU A 93 6.62 9.54 6.48
N ASN A 94 7.82 9.30 7.01
CA ASN A 94 8.82 8.44 6.36
C ASN A 94 8.31 6.99 6.23
N LYS A 95 7.73 6.42 7.28
CA LYS A 95 7.16 5.07 7.23
C LYS A 95 5.95 4.99 6.31
N ILE A 96 5.14 6.04 6.22
CA ILE A 96 4.03 6.15 5.28
C ILE A 96 4.56 6.13 3.85
N ASN A 97 5.57 6.95 3.54
CA ASN A 97 6.21 6.99 2.24
C ASN A 97 6.70 5.59 1.80
N GLN A 98 7.50 4.93 2.63
CA GLN A 98 7.99 3.57 2.37
C GLN A 98 6.84 2.56 2.16
N SER A 99 5.78 2.64 2.98
CA SER A 99 4.64 1.73 2.90
C SER A 99 3.84 1.90 1.61
N LEU A 100 3.72 3.12 1.10
CA LEU A 100 3.05 3.41 -0.16
C LEU A 100 3.90 3.00 -1.37
N ARG A 101 5.23 3.21 -1.32
CA ARG A 101 6.15 2.71 -2.35
C ARG A 101 6.10 1.19 -2.52
N ILE A 102 6.09 0.44 -1.40
CA ILE A 102 5.94 -1.02 -1.41
C ILE A 102 4.62 -1.46 -2.05
N LYS A 103 3.59 -0.62 -2.00
CA LYS A 103 2.29 -0.86 -2.64
C LYS A 103 2.24 -0.43 -4.11
N GLY A 104 3.38 0.03 -4.65
CA GLY A 104 3.55 0.42 -6.04
C GLY A 104 2.90 1.77 -6.39
N ILE A 105 2.70 2.63 -5.40
CA ILE A 105 2.20 3.99 -5.65
C ILE A 105 3.33 4.87 -6.20
N GLU A 106 3.02 5.63 -7.24
CA GLU A 106 3.96 6.58 -7.84
C GLU A 106 4.34 7.70 -6.87
N ASP A 107 5.62 8.10 -6.90
CA ASP A 107 6.17 9.11 -5.99
C ASP A 107 5.40 10.45 -6.02
N LYS A 108 4.82 10.83 -7.16
CA LYS A 108 4.00 12.05 -7.28
C LYS A 108 2.79 12.01 -6.34
N PHE A 109 2.04 10.89 -6.30
CA PHE A 109 0.87 10.75 -5.43
C PHE A 109 1.25 10.64 -3.97
N ILE A 110 2.39 9.97 -3.67
CA ILE A 110 2.92 9.90 -2.30
C ILE A 110 3.28 11.29 -1.79
N LYS A 111 4.01 12.08 -2.59
CA LYS A 111 4.39 13.45 -2.23
C LYS A 111 3.15 14.32 -1.99
N GLN A 112 2.17 14.30 -2.89
CA GLN A 112 0.92 15.04 -2.73
C GLN A 112 0.19 14.67 -1.44
N SER A 113 0.06 13.37 -1.13
CA SER A 113 -0.61 12.91 0.10
C SER A 113 0.13 13.36 1.36
N ILE A 114 1.46 13.36 1.34
CA ILE A 114 2.29 13.81 2.47
C ILE A 114 2.20 15.32 2.67
N GLU A 115 2.23 16.11 1.58
CA GLU A 115 2.08 17.58 1.66
C GLU A 115 0.69 17.96 2.22
N LYS A 116 -0.38 17.35 1.75
CA LYS A 116 -1.72 17.53 2.33
C LYS A 116 -1.76 17.25 3.84
N ILE A 117 -1.02 16.23 4.32
CA ILE A 117 -0.93 15.93 5.76
C ILE A 117 -0.17 17.02 6.51
N LYS A 118 0.89 17.58 5.94
CA LYS A 118 1.68 18.65 6.56
C LYS A 118 0.90 19.96 6.63
N GLU A 119 0.11 20.27 5.60
CA GLU A 119 -0.76 21.44 5.58
C GLU A 119 -1.87 21.34 6.64
N ASP A 120 -2.46 20.15 6.78
CA ASP A 120 -3.55 19.89 7.73
C ASP A 120 -3.07 19.82 9.20
N LYS A 121 -1.78 19.63 9.48
CA LYS A 121 -1.29 19.30 10.84
C LYS A 121 0.05 19.93 11.17
N ILE A 122 0.10 20.54 12.33
CA ILE A 122 1.34 20.99 12.93
C ILE A 122 2.09 19.77 13.52
N GLU A 123 3.36 19.61 13.19
CA GLU A 123 4.23 18.53 13.65
C GLU A 123 3.59 17.11 13.54
N PRO A 124 3.17 16.66 12.34
CA PRO A 124 2.43 15.41 12.19
C PRO A 124 3.18 14.19 12.72
N ASP A 125 4.51 14.18 12.65
CA ASP A 125 5.35 13.09 13.16
C ASP A 125 5.36 13.04 14.69
N PHE A 126 5.41 14.20 15.35
CA PHE A 126 5.36 14.24 16.82
C PHE A 126 4.03 13.71 17.36
N VAL A 127 2.92 14.18 16.78
CA VAL A 127 1.58 13.69 17.13
C VAL A 127 1.44 12.17 16.85
N SER A 128 2.03 11.68 15.75
CA SER A 128 2.01 10.26 15.42
C SER A 128 2.86 9.42 16.37
N ALA A 129 4.01 9.93 16.80
CA ALA A 129 4.86 9.28 17.77
C ALA A 129 4.15 9.14 19.13
N LEU A 130 3.48 10.20 19.60
CA LEU A 130 2.66 10.14 20.82
C LEU A 130 1.53 9.10 20.71
N LYS A 131 0.87 9.00 19.54
CA LYS A 131 -0.14 7.96 19.29
C LYS A 131 0.45 6.56 19.36
N LEU A 132 1.65 6.36 18.79
CA LEU A 132 2.36 5.08 18.86
C LEU A 132 2.69 4.74 20.31
N CYS A 133 3.22 5.71 21.08
CA CYS A 133 3.53 5.55 22.50
C CYS A 133 2.27 5.15 23.29
N LYS A 134 1.15 5.84 23.07
CA LYS A 134 -0.13 5.53 23.73
C LYS A 134 -0.59 4.12 23.43
N ARG A 135 -0.60 3.75 22.15
CA ARG A 135 -1.05 2.40 21.72
C ARG A 135 -0.18 1.27 22.26
N ARG A 136 1.14 1.51 22.39
CA ARG A 136 2.13 0.53 22.85
C ARG A 136 2.43 0.61 24.32
N ARG A 137 1.91 1.63 25.03
CA ARG A 137 2.21 1.94 26.44
C ARG A 137 3.72 2.03 26.70
N ILE A 138 4.41 2.84 25.89
CA ILE A 138 5.87 3.03 25.92
C ILE A 138 6.23 4.50 26.18
N GLY A 139 7.52 4.76 26.43
CA GLY A 139 8.04 6.09 26.69
C GLY A 139 7.36 6.77 27.88
N PRO A 140 6.74 7.96 27.71
CA PRO A 140 6.13 8.72 28.79
C PRO A 140 4.96 7.99 29.46
N LEU A 141 4.41 6.97 28.83
CA LEU A 141 3.28 6.20 29.36
C LEU A 141 3.68 4.93 30.12
N ARG A 142 4.99 4.68 30.25
CA ARG A 142 5.49 3.67 31.18
C ARG A 142 5.49 4.19 32.64
N PRO A 143 5.32 3.30 33.62
CA PRO A 143 5.64 3.61 35.00
C PRO A 143 7.07 4.15 35.11
N THR A 144 7.28 5.20 35.90
CA THR A 144 8.57 5.92 35.98
C THR A 144 9.73 4.99 36.30
N ALA A 145 9.55 4.05 37.24
CA ALA A 145 10.56 3.05 37.59
C ALA A 145 11.04 2.17 36.44
N ASN A 146 10.23 2.03 35.39
CA ASN A 146 10.53 1.15 34.24
C ASN A 146 11.08 1.91 33.02
N ARG A 147 11.07 3.25 33.04
CA ARG A 147 11.44 4.05 31.85
C ARG A 147 12.89 3.86 31.46
N GLU A 148 13.80 3.93 32.42
CA GLU A 148 15.22 3.77 32.16
C GLU A 148 15.56 2.38 31.65
N ILE A 149 15.05 1.34 32.31
CA ILE A 149 15.28 -0.07 31.95
C ILE A 149 14.83 -0.37 30.52
N PHE A 150 13.70 0.19 30.09
CA PHE A 150 13.12 -0.06 28.77
C PHE A 150 13.45 1.00 27.71
N TYR A 151 14.26 2.02 28.05
CA TYR A 151 14.57 3.12 27.14
C TYR A 151 15.04 2.67 25.75
N LYS A 152 16.07 1.81 25.68
CA LYS A 152 16.59 1.29 24.41
C LYS A 152 15.52 0.54 23.60
N LYS A 153 14.68 -0.24 24.28
CA LYS A 153 13.59 -1.00 23.64
C LYS A 153 12.53 -0.06 23.06
N ASP A 154 12.16 0.97 23.79
CA ASP A 154 11.16 1.95 23.37
C ASP A 154 11.67 2.80 22.21
N MET A 155 12.92 3.26 22.26
CA MET A 155 13.59 3.92 21.14
C MET A 155 13.60 3.04 19.88
N GLY A 156 13.87 1.73 20.03
CA GLY A 156 13.81 0.76 18.91
C GLY A 156 12.40 0.61 18.31
N ILE A 157 11.34 0.74 19.12
CA ILE A 157 9.94 0.73 18.63
C ILE A 157 9.66 1.99 17.82
N LEU A 158 10.07 3.17 18.31
CA LEU A 158 9.92 4.44 17.59
C LEU A 158 10.72 4.45 16.29
N ALA A 159 11.97 3.97 16.30
CA ALA A 159 12.79 3.84 15.08
C ALA A 159 12.11 2.95 14.02
N ARG A 160 11.56 1.78 14.41
CA ARG A 160 10.77 0.93 13.49
C ARG A 160 9.47 1.60 13.03
N GLY A 161 8.95 2.55 13.78
CA GLY A 161 7.87 3.44 13.37
C GLY A 161 8.28 4.48 12.33
N GLY A 162 9.59 4.60 12.06
CA GLY A 162 10.18 5.50 11.08
C GLY A 162 10.44 6.91 11.62
N PHE A 163 10.43 7.09 12.95
CA PHE A 163 10.73 8.35 13.60
C PHE A 163 12.24 8.58 13.70
N SER A 164 12.67 9.85 13.58
CA SER A 164 14.07 10.22 13.81
C SER A 164 14.45 10.05 15.29
N PHE A 165 15.75 9.89 15.54
CA PHE A 165 16.27 9.78 16.91
C PHE A 165 15.93 11.03 17.74
N GLU A 166 16.11 12.21 17.16
CA GLU A 166 15.83 13.49 17.82
C GLU A 166 14.36 13.61 18.22
N LEU A 167 13.44 13.27 17.30
CA LEU A 167 12.01 13.28 17.61
C LEU A 167 11.66 12.22 18.66
N SER A 168 12.28 11.05 18.58
CA SER A 168 12.05 9.97 19.55
C SER A 168 12.49 10.34 20.96
N LYS A 169 13.52 11.19 21.10
CA LYS A 169 13.94 11.73 22.40
C LYS A 169 12.98 12.76 22.97
N ARG A 170 12.31 13.54 22.09
CA ARG A 170 11.33 14.56 22.52
C ARG A 170 10.04 13.96 23.03
N VAL A 171 9.73 12.72 22.70
CA VAL A 171 8.53 11.99 23.06
C VAL A 171 8.73 11.15 24.31
#